data_f0ff2ca1e56c590b29b0f8dd63ee4957
#
_entry.id   f0ff2ca1e56c590b29b0f8dd63ee4957
#
_cell.length_a   1.000
_cell.length_b   1.000
_cell.length_c   1.000
_cell.angle_alpha   90.00
_cell.angle_beta   90.00
_cell.angle_gamma   90.00
#
_symmetry.space_group_name_H-M   'P 1'
#
loop_
_entity.id
_entity.type
_entity.pdbx_description
1 polymer ?
#
loop_
_entity_poly.entity_id
_entity_poly.type
_entity_poly.pdbx_seq_one_letter_code
_entity_poly.pdbx_strand_id
1 'polypeptide(L)'
;MSHKLLSIFFVILLITSCASVEKHNEQITKLHAVEDLHEDIDKVYEQLQRNHPHLYQFTSKDVLDFKFDSLKTAINEPMDSRTFYKQLAKVTKYVGQGHMSLSPPSIKFNRKERKALRGAKFDINNLDFEYLEGKLFIANARGKDSVLINAEVLKVEDEDTQDLIKKYKGLIASDGYNTTFHQRLAGNRFMGYYALDKGRFDSISLTFRNADSTFVKQYKRILKKDLPDLNKDSLQSDSTKLKDKKNIKLTKAERKAKKLERKAKNKHNEKYGFISDKNEYTRNLDFVGKDSSVALLKIRGFSRYDYEDFYDDSFKIIDSLKSEALIIDLRNNFGGRLNEIAYLYSYLTDKNFNMINPSEVNTRFPMIKSFMSNTTPTGVKILGSLVVPVFATLDVLKSTKKDGQLYYRFKSSKEQEPKPLNFKGKIYVLINGNSFSASSVLSTQLKGNQRATFVGEETGGAYNGTVAGYYKTYEMPNTKVRARIGLAHLDAPFKVTPDGYGVTPDIEIIPTYKDRLNNIDPELEWVLEDLEQNK
;
A
#
# COMPACT_ATOMS: atom_id res chain seq x y z
N MET A 1 13.72 29.42 -36.32
CA MET A 1 14.03 27.96 -36.38
C MET A 1 12.78 27.25 -36.91
N SER A 2 12.90 26.58 -38.06
CA SER A 2 11.75 26.16 -38.84
C SER A 2 11.01 24.97 -38.19
N HIS A 3 9.68 24.93 -38.32
CA HIS A 3 8.80 23.81 -37.92
C HIS A 3 9.31 22.43 -38.37
N LYS A 4 10.13 22.36 -39.42
CA LYS A 4 10.77 21.15 -39.93
C LYS A 4 11.82 20.58 -38.95
N LEU A 5 12.59 21.42 -38.24
CA LEU A 5 13.55 20.96 -37.23
C LEU A 5 12.87 20.40 -35.99
N LEU A 6 11.75 21.00 -35.59
CA LEU A 6 10.93 20.51 -34.46
C LEU A 6 10.28 19.16 -34.81
N SER A 7 9.80 18.98 -36.04
CA SER A 7 9.23 17.72 -36.53
C SER A 7 10.26 16.60 -36.64
N ILE A 8 11.49 16.91 -37.07
CA ILE A 8 12.58 15.94 -37.15
C ILE A 8 13.02 15.51 -35.74
N PHE A 9 13.08 16.44 -34.79
CA PHE A 9 13.39 16.13 -33.39
C PHE A 9 12.32 15.23 -32.74
N PHE A 10 11.04 15.44 -33.10
CA PHE A 10 9.92 14.61 -32.64
C PHE A 10 9.93 13.21 -33.27
N VAL A 11 10.34 13.08 -34.52
CA VAL A 11 10.47 11.80 -35.24
C VAL A 11 11.64 10.98 -34.70
N ILE A 12 12.80 11.62 -34.41
CA ILE A 12 13.96 10.95 -33.80
C ILE A 12 13.62 10.41 -32.40
N LEU A 13 12.82 11.13 -31.60
CA LEU A 13 12.32 10.68 -30.31
C LEU A 13 11.38 9.46 -30.40
N LEU A 14 10.70 9.26 -31.52
CA LEU A 14 9.78 8.14 -31.74
C LEU A 14 10.49 6.85 -32.20
N ILE A 15 11.65 6.96 -32.85
CA ILE A 15 12.40 5.79 -33.36
C ILE A 15 13.17 5.06 -32.26
N THR A 16 13.55 5.75 -31.17
CA THR A 16 14.30 5.15 -30.05
C THR A 16 13.47 4.24 -29.12
N SER A 17 12.14 4.14 -29.35
CA SER A 17 11.23 3.49 -28.40
C SER A 17 11.13 1.96 -28.56
N CYS A 18 11.31 1.38 -29.76
CA CYS A 18 11.11 -0.06 -29.96
C CYS A 18 12.39 -0.88 -29.62
N ALA A 19 13.56 -0.42 -29.99
CA ALA A 19 14.84 -1.05 -29.62
C ALA A 19 15.04 -1.10 -28.09
N SER A 20 14.36 -0.23 -27.35
CA SER A 20 14.48 -0.15 -25.90
C SER A 20 13.70 -1.23 -25.14
N VAL A 21 12.60 -1.80 -25.70
CA VAL A 21 11.80 -2.84 -25.03
C VAL A 21 12.50 -4.19 -25.08
N GLU A 22 12.95 -4.59 -26.25
CA GLU A 22 13.67 -5.86 -26.47
C GLU A 22 14.98 -5.87 -25.68
N LYS A 23 15.82 -4.84 -25.84
CA LYS A 23 17.07 -4.69 -25.10
C LYS A 23 16.87 -4.68 -23.57
N HIS A 24 15.76 -4.05 -23.08
CA HIS A 24 15.45 -4.08 -21.65
C HIS A 24 15.11 -5.50 -21.20
N ASN A 25 14.25 -6.21 -21.96
CA ASN A 25 13.83 -7.56 -21.60
C ASN A 25 15.02 -8.53 -21.64
N GLU A 26 15.87 -8.43 -22.65
CA GLU A 26 17.12 -9.19 -22.74
C GLU A 26 18.02 -8.91 -21.53
N GLN A 27 18.25 -7.64 -21.17
CA GLN A 27 19.09 -7.28 -20.04
C GLN A 27 18.60 -7.88 -18.71
N ILE A 28 17.30 -7.91 -18.46
CA ILE A 28 16.77 -8.40 -17.17
C ILE A 28 16.66 -9.92 -17.08
N THR A 29 16.75 -10.62 -18.19
CA THR A 29 16.65 -12.09 -18.26
C THR A 29 18.00 -12.77 -18.46
N LYS A 30 19.04 -12.05 -18.91
CA LYS A 30 20.40 -12.60 -19.03
C LYS A 30 21.00 -12.87 -17.64
N LEU A 31 21.99 -13.74 -17.60
CA LEU A 31 22.88 -13.87 -16.46
C LEU A 31 23.84 -12.67 -16.42
N HIS A 32 23.94 -12.02 -15.27
CA HIS A 32 24.88 -10.94 -14.99
C HIS A 32 26.16 -11.55 -14.42
N ALA A 33 27.32 -11.04 -14.82
CA ALA A 33 28.60 -11.45 -14.25
C ALA A 33 28.67 -11.10 -12.76
N VAL A 34 29.52 -11.80 -12.02
CA VAL A 34 29.67 -11.60 -10.57
C VAL A 34 30.07 -10.16 -10.24
N GLU A 35 30.96 -9.58 -11.06
CA GLU A 35 31.43 -8.20 -10.93
C GLU A 35 30.28 -7.19 -11.07
N ASP A 36 29.35 -7.39 -12.02
CA ASP A 36 28.16 -6.58 -12.23
C ASP A 36 27.22 -6.63 -11.00
N LEU A 37 27.09 -7.83 -10.40
CA LEU A 37 26.26 -8.05 -9.21
C LEU A 37 26.88 -7.38 -7.98
N HIS A 38 28.20 -7.48 -7.82
CA HIS A 38 28.94 -6.80 -6.75
C HIS A 38 28.84 -5.27 -6.88
N GLU A 39 28.98 -4.73 -8.11
CA GLU A 39 28.76 -3.30 -8.34
C GLU A 39 27.36 -2.85 -7.93
N ASP A 40 26.32 -3.61 -8.28
CA ASP A 40 24.93 -3.28 -7.90
C ASP A 40 24.71 -3.33 -6.37
N ILE A 41 25.39 -4.24 -5.64
CA ILE A 41 25.39 -4.28 -4.17
C ILE A 41 26.04 -3.02 -3.60
N ASP A 42 27.22 -2.65 -4.07
CA ASP A 42 27.93 -1.45 -3.61
C ASP A 42 27.08 -0.19 -3.87
N LYS A 43 26.47 -0.10 -5.06
CA LYS A 43 25.63 1.03 -5.44
C LYS A 43 24.38 1.16 -4.57
N VAL A 44 23.70 0.07 -4.25
CA VAL A 44 22.51 0.18 -3.37
C VAL A 44 22.92 0.58 -1.96
N TYR A 45 24.02 0.05 -1.43
CA TYR A 45 24.49 0.43 -0.09
C TYR A 45 24.95 1.90 -0.04
N GLU A 46 25.69 2.37 -1.05
CA GLU A 46 26.02 3.79 -1.22
C GLU A 46 24.76 4.68 -1.24
N GLN A 47 23.71 4.25 -1.96
CA GLN A 47 22.46 5.00 -2.02
C GLN A 47 21.72 5.02 -0.68
N LEU A 48 21.78 3.95 0.09
CA LEU A 48 21.24 3.91 1.46
C LEU A 48 22.01 4.86 2.37
N GLN A 49 23.33 4.80 2.42
CA GLN A 49 24.17 5.67 3.23
C GLN A 49 23.95 7.16 2.90
N ARG A 50 23.82 7.48 1.61
CA ARG A 50 23.64 8.86 1.15
C ARG A 50 22.25 9.44 1.39
N ASN A 51 21.21 8.60 1.41
CA ASN A 51 19.83 9.07 1.32
C ASN A 51 19.00 8.80 2.56
N HIS A 52 19.24 7.70 3.26
CA HIS A 52 18.43 7.27 4.38
C HIS A 52 18.84 8.00 5.67
N PRO A 53 17.97 8.84 6.29
CA PRO A 53 18.36 9.68 7.42
C PRO A 53 18.73 8.89 8.68
N HIS A 54 18.10 7.75 8.92
CA HIS A 54 18.30 6.89 10.10
C HIS A 54 18.72 5.46 9.69
N LEU A 55 19.74 5.33 8.82
CA LEU A 55 20.15 4.02 8.29
C LEU A 55 20.56 3.02 9.38
N TYR A 56 21.16 3.50 10.44
CA TYR A 56 21.75 2.69 11.51
C TYR A 56 20.91 2.70 12.80
N GLN A 57 19.62 3.03 12.72
CA GLN A 57 18.74 3.13 13.89
C GLN A 57 18.53 1.77 14.59
N PHE A 58 18.26 0.73 13.82
CA PHE A 58 17.91 -0.60 14.35
C PHE A 58 19.01 -1.65 14.13
N THR A 59 19.97 -1.37 13.26
CA THR A 59 21.10 -2.24 12.96
C THR A 59 22.34 -1.37 12.86
N SER A 60 23.38 -1.67 13.63
CA SER A 60 24.60 -0.89 13.64
C SER A 60 25.30 -0.89 12.28
N LYS A 61 26.15 0.11 12.04
CA LYS A 61 26.93 0.21 10.81
C LYS A 61 27.77 -1.05 10.57
N ASP A 62 28.47 -1.51 11.59
CA ASP A 62 29.37 -2.68 11.47
C ASP A 62 28.59 -3.95 11.08
N VAL A 63 27.39 -4.13 11.63
CA VAL A 63 26.52 -5.26 11.27
C VAL A 63 26.01 -5.14 9.83
N LEU A 64 25.61 -3.94 9.40
CA LEU A 64 25.17 -3.75 8.00
C LEU A 64 26.34 -3.92 7.03
N ASP A 65 27.52 -3.35 7.31
CA ASP A 65 28.74 -3.57 6.53
C ASP A 65 29.01 -5.07 6.36
N PHE A 66 29.05 -5.80 7.47
CA PHE A 66 29.26 -7.26 7.46
C PHE A 66 28.19 -8.00 6.63
N LYS A 67 26.92 -7.60 6.71
CA LYS A 67 25.84 -8.25 5.93
C LYS A 67 26.01 -8.01 4.41
N PHE A 68 26.37 -6.80 4.00
CA PHE A 68 26.58 -6.49 2.59
C PHE A 68 27.86 -7.16 2.05
N ASP A 69 28.94 -7.19 2.83
CA ASP A 69 30.19 -7.88 2.45
C ASP A 69 30.00 -9.39 2.39
N SER A 70 29.26 -9.97 3.35
CA SER A 70 28.90 -11.40 3.32
C SER A 70 28.06 -11.74 2.09
N LEU A 71 27.16 -10.87 1.67
CA LEU A 71 26.37 -11.07 0.44
C LEU A 71 27.30 -11.09 -0.79
N LYS A 72 28.25 -10.15 -0.88
CA LYS A 72 29.23 -10.13 -1.99
C LYS A 72 30.04 -11.43 -2.01
N THR A 73 30.55 -11.87 -0.86
CA THR A 73 31.30 -13.12 -0.75
C THR A 73 30.47 -14.34 -1.17
N ALA A 74 29.17 -14.37 -0.84
CA ALA A 74 28.28 -15.46 -1.17
C ALA A 74 27.88 -15.51 -2.67
N ILE A 75 27.97 -14.39 -3.38
CA ILE A 75 27.67 -14.31 -4.80
C ILE A 75 28.97 -14.55 -5.60
N ASN A 76 29.16 -15.80 -5.99
CA ASN A 76 30.32 -16.30 -6.72
C ASN A 76 29.97 -16.89 -8.09
N GLU A 77 28.70 -16.83 -8.49
CA GLU A 77 28.21 -17.31 -9.78
C GLU A 77 27.31 -16.28 -10.45
N PRO A 78 27.29 -16.22 -11.79
CA PRO A 78 26.37 -15.35 -12.53
C PRO A 78 24.92 -15.70 -12.23
N MET A 79 24.04 -14.68 -12.10
CA MET A 79 22.61 -14.88 -11.88
C MET A 79 21.75 -13.82 -12.60
N ASP A 80 20.49 -14.17 -12.86
CA ASP A 80 19.53 -13.23 -13.43
C ASP A 80 19.07 -12.17 -12.39
N SER A 81 18.45 -11.10 -12.89
CA SER A 81 18.01 -9.97 -12.07
C SER A 81 17.04 -10.36 -10.95
N ARG A 82 16.21 -11.37 -11.16
CA ARG A 82 15.21 -11.80 -10.18
C ARG A 82 15.81 -12.65 -9.07
N THR A 83 16.73 -13.51 -9.40
CA THR A 83 17.52 -14.29 -8.44
C THR A 83 18.36 -13.35 -7.57
N PHE A 84 19.04 -12.38 -8.19
CA PHE A 84 19.78 -11.34 -7.48
C PHE A 84 18.88 -10.52 -6.52
N TYR A 85 17.69 -10.08 -6.99
CA TYR A 85 16.71 -9.41 -6.13
C TYR A 85 16.43 -10.18 -4.85
N LYS A 86 16.21 -11.49 -4.94
CA LYS A 86 15.90 -12.32 -3.76
C LYS A 86 17.06 -12.38 -2.77
N GLN A 87 18.30 -12.43 -3.24
CA GLN A 87 19.47 -12.43 -2.36
C GLN A 87 19.66 -11.07 -1.69
N LEU A 88 19.56 -9.99 -2.47
CA LEU A 88 19.72 -8.62 -1.97
C LEU A 88 18.62 -8.24 -0.98
N ALA A 89 17.36 -8.66 -1.21
CA ALA A 89 16.24 -8.37 -0.32
C ALA A 89 16.44 -8.99 1.08
N LYS A 90 17.05 -10.17 1.18
CA LYS A 90 17.38 -10.80 2.46
C LYS A 90 18.35 -9.98 3.31
N VAL A 91 19.19 -9.17 2.67
CA VAL A 91 20.17 -8.31 3.35
C VAL A 91 19.59 -6.94 3.63
N THR A 92 18.93 -6.31 2.64
CA THR A 92 18.39 -4.96 2.81
C THR A 92 17.28 -4.87 3.86
N LYS A 93 16.58 -5.96 4.19
CA LYS A 93 15.60 -5.98 5.28
C LYS A 93 16.20 -5.63 6.65
N TYR A 94 17.51 -5.88 6.85
CA TYR A 94 18.21 -5.55 8.09
C TYR A 94 18.33 -4.04 8.35
N VAL A 95 18.02 -3.19 7.36
CA VAL A 95 17.85 -1.75 7.61
C VAL A 95 16.74 -1.48 8.62
N GLY A 96 15.78 -2.41 8.76
CA GLY A 96 14.71 -2.31 9.76
C GLY A 96 13.75 -1.15 9.50
N GLN A 97 13.46 -0.85 8.21
CA GLN A 97 12.55 0.24 7.84
C GLN A 97 11.52 -0.26 6.83
N GLY A 98 10.26 -0.37 7.27
CA GLY A 98 9.19 -0.99 6.51
C GLY A 98 8.81 -0.26 5.22
N HIS A 99 9.18 1.01 5.08
CA HIS A 99 8.99 1.77 3.85
C HIS A 99 10.13 1.59 2.84
N MET A 100 11.24 0.98 3.24
CA MET A 100 12.27 0.55 2.31
C MET A 100 11.80 -0.71 1.60
N SER A 101 11.88 -0.74 0.29
CA SER A 101 11.51 -1.92 -0.49
C SER A 101 12.40 -2.10 -1.70
N LEU A 102 12.66 -3.35 -2.03
CA LEU A 102 13.24 -3.73 -3.31
C LEU A 102 12.17 -4.29 -4.23
N SER A 103 12.37 -4.14 -5.52
CA SER A 103 11.55 -4.79 -6.54
C SER A 103 12.40 -5.26 -7.71
N PRO A 104 12.19 -6.47 -8.20
CA PRO A 104 12.84 -6.93 -9.42
C PRO A 104 12.29 -6.15 -10.61
N PRO A 105 13.06 -6.06 -11.71
CA PRO A 105 12.55 -5.48 -12.94
C PRO A 105 11.42 -6.33 -13.52
N SER A 106 10.53 -5.68 -14.25
CA SER A 106 9.42 -6.34 -14.94
C SER A 106 9.64 -6.32 -16.44
N ILE A 107 9.19 -7.38 -17.13
CA ILE A 107 9.15 -7.45 -18.60
C ILE A 107 8.31 -6.28 -19.13
N LYS A 108 8.83 -5.58 -20.11
CA LYS A 108 8.13 -4.53 -20.84
C LYS A 108 7.44 -5.11 -22.07
N PHE A 109 6.33 -4.49 -22.42
CA PHE A 109 5.55 -4.87 -23.59
C PHE A 109 5.57 -3.77 -24.65
N ASN A 110 5.68 -4.15 -25.92
CA ASN A 110 5.51 -3.24 -27.02
C ASN A 110 4.05 -2.74 -27.12
N ARG A 111 3.79 -1.80 -28.04
CA ARG A 111 2.47 -1.18 -28.20
C ARG A 111 1.37 -2.19 -28.58
N LYS A 112 1.69 -3.18 -29.42
CA LYS A 112 0.75 -4.23 -29.89
C LYS A 112 0.37 -5.16 -28.74
N GLU A 113 1.35 -5.63 -27.99
CA GLU A 113 1.18 -6.48 -26.80
C GLU A 113 0.36 -5.77 -25.71
N ARG A 114 0.71 -4.51 -25.39
CA ARG A 114 -0.07 -3.71 -24.42
C ARG A 114 -1.52 -3.54 -24.84
N LYS A 115 -1.77 -3.37 -26.16
CA LYS A 115 -3.13 -3.28 -26.70
C LYS A 115 -3.88 -4.61 -26.55
N ALA A 116 -3.22 -5.74 -26.79
CA ALA A 116 -3.80 -7.07 -26.64
C ALA A 116 -4.14 -7.38 -25.17
N LEU A 117 -3.28 -6.99 -24.25
CA LEU A 117 -3.47 -7.20 -22.79
C LEU A 117 -4.47 -6.23 -22.16
N ARG A 118 -4.81 -5.13 -22.85
CA ARG A 118 -5.72 -4.12 -22.30
C ARG A 118 -7.13 -4.69 -22.12
N GLY A 119 -7.59 -4.74 -20.87
CA GLY A 119 -8.89 -5.29 -20.50
C GLY A 119 -8.93 -6.82 -20.44
N ALA A 120 -7.76 -7.48 -20.47
CA ALA A 120 -7.68 -8.89 -20.11
C ALA A 120 -8.13 -9.10 -18.66
N LYS A 121 -8.81 -10.22 -18.38
CA LYS A 121 -9.21 -10.62 -17.04
C LYS A 121 -8.33 -11.77 -16.56
N PHE A 122 -8.03 -11.76 -15.29
CA PHE A 122 -7.32 -12.83 -14.62
C PHE A 122 -7.99 -13.06 -13.27
N ASP A 123 -8.84 -14.08 -13.19
CA ASP A 123 -9.76 -14.26 -12.07
C ASP A 123 -9.05 -14.53 -10.73
N ILE A 124 -7.78 -14.94 -10.75
CA ILE A 124 -6.95 -15.02 -9.52
C ILE A 124 -6.92 -13.69 -8.74
N ASN A 125 -7.04 -12.56 -9.43
CA ASN A 125 -7.09 -11.23 -8.81
C ASN A 125 -8.41 -10.98 -8.04
N ASN A 126 -9.39 -11.87 -8.16
CA ASN A 126 -10.63 -11.80 -7.39
C ASN A 126 -10.49 -12.41 -5.99
N LEU A 127 -9.38 -13.09 -5.70
CA LEU A 127 -9.11 -13.71 -4.41
C LEU A 127 -8.31 -12.74 -3.52
N ASP A 128 -8.80 -12.55 -2.30
CA ASP A 128 -8.03 -11.90 -1.23
C ASP A 128 -7.59 -13.00 -0.25
N PHE A 129 -6.33 -12.93 0.22
CA PHE A 129 -5.71 -13.96 1.05
C PHE A 129 -5.48 -13.45 2.47
N GLU A 130 -5.55 -14.33 3.45
CA GLU A 130 -5.18 -14.08 4.85
C GLU A 130 -4.33 -15.24 5.37
N TYR A 131 -3.30 -14.91 6.17
CA TYR A 131 -2.46 -15.90 6.84
C TYR A 131 -2.81 -15.94 8.32
N LEU A 132 -3.36 -17.06 8.77
CA LEU A 132 -3.80 -17.30 10.15
C LEU A 132 -3.30 -18.65 10.63
N GLU A 133 -2.89 -18.77 11.88
CA GLU A 133 -2.55 -20.03 12.54
C GLU A 133 -1.58 -20.91 11.72
N GLY A 134 -0.62 -20.27 11.03
CA GLY A 134 0.36 -20.97 10.19
C GLY A 134 -0.13 -21.40 8.81
N LYS A 135 -1.35 -21.03 8.40
CA LYS A 135 -1.99 -21.44 7.15
C LYS A 135 -2.46 -20.26 6.32
N LEU A 136 -2.53 -20.47 5.01
CA LEU A 136 -3.02 -19.48 4.05
C LEU A 136 -4.46 -19.79 3.66
N PHE A 137 -5.37 -18.83 3.85
CA PHE A 137 -6.78 -18.96 3.53
C PHE A 137 -7.24 -17.92 2.53
N ILE A 138 -8.37 -18.19 1.86
CA ILE A 138 -9.09 -17.22 1.07
C ILE A 138 -9.97 -16.38 2.01
N ALA A 139 -9.55 -15.14 2.29
CA ALA A 139 -10.29 -14.22 3.15
C ALA A 139 -11.54 -13.65 2.45
N ASN A 140 -11.47 -13.43 1.14
CA ASN A 140 -12.59 -12.96 0.33
C ASN A 140 -12.41 -13.40 -1.12
N ALA A 141 -13.52 -13.63 -1.82
CA ALA A 141 -13.51 -13.99 -3.22
C ALA A 141 -14.72 -13.41 -3.95
N ARG A 142 -14.51 -12.91 -5.16
CA ARG A 142 -15.56 -12.26 -5.96
C ARG A 142 -16.04 -13.14 -7.11
N GLY A 143 -17.31 -12.97 -7.47
CA GLY A 143 -17.94 -13.70 -8.58
C GLY A 143 -18.13 -15.17 -8.27
N LYS A 144 -17.89 -16.04 -9.25
CA LYS A 144 -18.06 -17.50 -9.13
C LYS A 144 -17.14 -18.17 -8.10
N ASP A 145 -16.10 -17.47 -7.66
CA ASP A 145 -15.13 -17.97 -6.69
C ASP A 145 -15.52 -17.70 -5.24
N SER A 146 -16.67 -17.06 -4.98
CA SER A 146 -17.19 -16.81 -3.63
C SER A 146 -17.36 -18.09 -2.78
N VAL A 147 -17.54 -19.23 -3.42
CA VAL A 147 -17.57 -20.55 -2.76
C VAL A 147 -16.23 -20.98 -2.14
N LEU A 148 -15.13 -20.29 -2.48
CA LEU A 148 -13.79 -20.54 -1.94
C LEU A 148 -13.48 -19.74 -0.68
N ILE A 149 -14.38 -18.87 -0.23
CA ILE A 149 -14.17 -18.12 1.01
C ILE A 149 -13.95 -19.11 2.14
N ASN A 150 -12.93 -18.86 2.96
CA ASN A 150 -12.43 -19.72 4.02
C ASN A 150 -11.73 -21.04 3.56
N ALA A 151 -11.62 -21.31 2.26
CA ALA A 151 -10.81 -22.45 1.81
C ALA A 151 -9.33 -22.23 2.13
N GLU A 152 -8.65 -23.25 2.63
CA GLU A 152 -7.19 -23.25 2.82
C GLU A 152 -6.49 -23.45 1.47
N VAL A 153 -5.44 -22.68 1.22
CA VAL A 153 -4.57 -22.84 0.04
C VAL A 153 -3.36 -23.68 0.42
N LEU A 154 -3.28 -24.90 -0.08
CA LEU A 154 -2.22 -25.85 0.28
C LEU A 154 -0.97 -25.65 -0.59
N LYS A 155 -1.17 -25.49 -1.92
CA LYS A 155 -0.08 -25.35 -2.89
C LYS A 155 -0.40 -24.29 -3.93
N VAL A 156 0.68 -23.70 -4.47
CA VAL A 156 0.65 -22.90 -5.69
C VAL A 156 1.59 -23.59 -6.68
N GLU A 157 1.07 -24.01 -7.82
CA GLU A 157 1.70 -25.02 -8.66
C GLU A 157 2.12 -26.24 -7.80
N ASP A 158 3.38 -26.62 -7.80
CA ASP A 158 3.91 -27.75 -7.01
C ASP A 158 4.49 -27.30 -5.65
N GLU A 159 4.54 -25.99 -5.36
CA GLU A 159 5.16 -25.45 -4.14
C GLU A 159 4.17 -25.34 -2.98
N ASP A 160 4.60 -25.78 -1.79
CA ASP A 160 3.81 -25.65 -0.57
C ASP A 160 3.68 -24.17 -0.14
N THR A 161 2.47 -23.78 0.27
CA THR A 161 2.22 -22.38 0.65
C THR A 161 2.93 -21.97 1.94
N GLN A 162 3.22 -22.89 2.85
CA GLN A 162 3.96 -22.58 4.08
C GLN A 162 5.41 -22.23 3.75
N ASP A 163 6.04 -22.96 2.82
CA ASP A 163 7.40 -22.67 2.35
C ASP A 163 7.47 -21.33 1.61
N LEU A 164 6.46 -21.06 0.77
CA LEU A 164 6.34 -19.77 0.09
C LEU A 164 6.17 -18.60 1.08
N ILE A 165 5.30 -18.74 2.08
CA ILE A 165 5.10 -17.72 3.11
C ILE A 165 6.39 -17.50 3.92
N LYS A 166 7.07 -18.56 4.33
CA LYS A 166 8.37 -18.47 5.03
C LYS A 166 9.40 -17.72 4.18
N LYS A 167 9.48 -18.05 2.90
CA LYS A 167 10.33 -17.36 1.92
C LYS A 167 9.99 -15.87 1.82
N TYR A 168 8.71 -15.53 1.66
CA TYR A 168 8.28 -14.14 1.47
C TYR A 168 8.46 -13.30 2.73
N LYS A 169 8.18 -13.83 3.91
CA LYS A 169 8.52 -13.18 5.19
C LYS A 169 10.02 -12.84 5.29
N GLY A 170 10.87 -13.66 4.66
CA GLY A 170 12.31 -13.40 4.56
C GLY A 170 12.71 -12.24 3.65
N LEU A 171 11.82 -11.75 2.78
CA LEU A 171 12.05 -10.65 1.84
C LEU A 171 11.42 -9.31 2.28
N ILE A 172 10.57 -9.33 3.31
CA ILE A 172 9.84 -8.16 3.80
C ILE A 172 10.69 -7.42 4.82
N ALA A 173 10.87 -6.11 4.64
CA ALA A 173 11.35 -5.22 5.69
C ALA A 173 10.16 -4.75 6.56
N SER A 174 10.40 -4.59 7.87
CA SER A 174 9.47 -3.97 8.81
C SER A 174 10.15 -2.82 9.55
N ASP A 175 9.39 -1.99 10.24
CA ASP A 175 9.97 -1.00 11.12
C ASP A 175 10.52 -1.71 12.39
N GLY A 176 11.81 -1.52 12.66
CA GLY A 176 12.50 -2.07 13.81
C GLY A 176 12.40 -3.61 13.95
N TYR A 177 11.92 -4.05 15.09
CA TYR A 177 11.83 -5.48 15.47
C TYR A 177 10.43 -6.05 15.30
N ASN A 178 9.51 -5.31 14.69
CA ASN A 178 8.13 -5.73 14.49
C ASN A 178 8.02 -6.99 13.63
N THR A 179 7.24 -7.96 14.09
CA THR A 179 7.00 -9.24 13.42
C THR A 179 5.58 -9.41 12.89
N THR A 180 4.61 -8.70 13.45
CA THR A 180 3.20 -8.80 13.05
C THR A 180 2.98 -8.34 11.61
N PHE A 181 3.72 -7.32 11.16
CA PHE A 181 3.71 -6.84 9.79
C PHE A 181 4.12 -7.91 8.79
N HIS A 182 5.22 -8.66 9.06
CA HIS A 182 5.69 -9.72 8.19
C HIS A 182 4.63 -10.81 7.96
N GLN A 183 3.94 -11.23 9.02
CA GLN A 183 2.93 -12.28 8.97
C GLN A 183 1.72 -11.82 8.17
N ARG A 184 1.17 -10.65 8.54
CA ARG A 184 -0.05 -10.12 7.91
C ARG A 184 0.19 -9.74 6.45
N LEU A 185 1.34 -9.10 6.15
CA LEU A 185 1.66 -8.65 4.79
C LEU A 185 1.92 -9.84 3.85
N ALA A 186 2.65 -10.87 4.30
CA ALA A 186 2.94 -12.04 3.48
C ALA A 186 1.66 -12.77 3.04
N GLY A 187 0.64 -12.85 3.92
CA GLY A 187 -0.68 -13.37 3.56
C GLY A 187 -1.45 -12.41 2.66
N ASN A 188 -1.67 -11.19 3.12
CA ASN A 188 -2.49 -10.19 2.41
C ASN A 188 -1.95 -9.85 1.00
N ARG A 189 -0.62 -9.88 0.81
CA ARG A 189 0.05 -9.62 -0.47
C ARG A 189 0.65 -10.87 -1.11
N PHE A 190 0.15 -12.06 -0.76
CA PHE A 190 0.71 -13.34 -1.18
C PHE A 190 0.96 -13.44 -2.68
N MET A 191 -0.06 -13.21 -3.51
CA MET A 191 0.09 -13.24 -4.97
C MET A 191 1.01 -12.14 -5.53
N GLY A 192 1.11 -11.01 -4.83
CA GLY A 192 2.07 -9.95 -5.15
C GLY A 192 3.51 -10.45 -4.95
N TYR A 193 3.82 -11.07 -3.82
CA TYR A 193 5.15 -11.66 -3.57
C TYR A 193 5.45 -12.85 -4.48
N TYR A 194 4.44 -13.67 -4.79
CA TYR A 194 4.57 -14.73 -5.78
C TYR A 194 4.98 -14.16 -7.14
N ALA A 195 4.36 -13.07 -7.59
CA ALA A 195 4.72 -12.41 -8.83
C ALA A 195 6.12 -11.74 -8.77
N LEU A 196 6.55 -11.22 -7.63
CA LEU A 196 7.92 -10.73 -7.44
C LEU A 196 8.94 -11.87 -7.51
N ASP A 197 8.60 -13.04 -6.97
CA ASP A 197 9.47 -14.23 -6.97
C ASP A 197 9.54 -14.92 -8.33
N LYS A 198 8.39 -15.20 -8.95
CA LYS A 198 8.31 -16.02 -10.18
C LYS A 198 8.27 -15.20 -11.47
N GLY A 199 7.98 -13.91 -11.37
CA GLY A 199 7.75 -13.05 -12.52
C GLY A 199 6.30 -13.07 -12.98
N ARG A 200 6.10 -12.67 -14.23
CA ARG A 200 4.78 -12.69 -14.85
C ARG A 200 4.39 -14.11 -15.23
N PHE A 201 3.16 -14.45 -14.94
CA PHE A 201 2.50 -15.67 -15.38
C PHE A 201 1.11 -15.34 -15.97
N ASP A 202 0.67 -16.14 -16.94
CA ASP A 202 -0.62 -16.01 -17.59
C ASP A 202 -1.54 -17.21 -17.26
N SER A 203 -1.03 -18.18 -16.52
CA SER A 203 -1.74 -19.33 -15.97
C SER A 203 -1.13 -19.66 -14.61
N ILE A 204 -1.95 -20.15 -13.68
CA ILE A 204 -1.52 -20.60 -12.36
C ILE A 204 -2.53 -21.59 -11.79
N SER A 205 -2.05 -22.64 -11.13
CA SER A 205 -2.86 -23.66 -10.46
C SER A 205 -2.72 -23.52 -8.94
N LEU A 206 -3.84 -23.53 -8.24
CA LEU A 206 -3.86 -23.55 -6.77
C LEU A 206 -4.56 -24.83 -6.31
N THR A 207 -3.97 -25.47 -5.30
CA THR A 207 -4.58 -26.60 -4.58
C THR A 207 -5.26 -26.07 -3.34
N PHE A 208 -6.55 -26.30 -3.24
CA PHE A 208 -7.40 -25.89 -2.13
C PHE A 208 -7.81 -27.08 -1.27
N ARG A 209 -7.98 -26.83 0.02
CA ARG A 209 -8.75 -27.69 0.93
C ARG A 209 -9.96 -26.90 1.41
N ASN A 210 -11.16 -27.43 1.14
CA ASN A 210 -12.42 -26.86 1.60
C ASN A 210 -13.24 -27.97 2.29
N ALA A 211 -13.46 -27.84 3.57
CA ALA A 211 -13.94 -28.93 4.43
C ALA A 211 -13.09 -30.20 4.20
N ASP A 212 -13.71 -31.34 3.89
CA ASP A 212 -13.04 -32.63 3.68
C ASP A 212 -12.53 -32.84 2.25
N SER A 213 -12.73 -31.86 1.36
CA SER A 213 -12.38 -32.00 -0.06
C SER A 213 -11.11 -31.24 -0.40
N THR A 214 -10.20 -31.92 -1.13
CA THR A 214 -9.01 -31.31 -1.72
C THR A 214 -9.15 -31.32 -3.24
N PHE A 215 -8.93 -30.20 -3.89
CA PHE A 215 -9.03 -30.06 -5.34
C PHE A 215 -8.07 -29.02 -5.89
N VAL A 216 -7.77 -29.14 -7.18
CA VAL A 216 -6.92 -28.18 -7.91
C VAL A 216 -7.81 -27.31 -8.80
N LYS A 217 -7.54 -26.00 -8.78
CA LYS A 217 -8.19 -25.06 -9.69
C LYS A 217 -7.16 -24.26 -10.45
N GLN A 218 -7.28 -24.29 -11.77
CA GLN A 218 -6.44 -23.51 -12.68
C GLN A 218 -7.10 -22.16 -13.01
N TYR A 219 -6.32 -21.10 -12.89
CA TYR A 219 -6.66 -19.76 -13.32
C TYR A 219 -5.87 -19.41 -14.57
N LYS A 220 -6.54 -18.87 -15.59
CA LYS A 220 -5.90 -18.43 -16.84
C LYS A 220 -6.27 -16.97 -17.13
N ARG A 221 -5.30 -16.23 -17.67
CA ARG A 221 -5.56 -14.89 -18.18
C ARG A 221 -6.34 -14.97 -19.47
N ILE A 222 -7.53 -14.36 -19.49
CA ILE A 222 -8.41 -14.32 -20.66
C ILE A 222 -8.28 -12.94 -21.29
N LEU A 223 -7.88 -12.89 -22.57
CA LEU A 223 -7.79 -11.64 -23.30
C LEU A 223 -9.19 -11.09 -23.57
N LYS A 224 -9.32 -9.76 -23.69
CA LYS A 224 -10.62 -9.11 -23.92
C LYS A 224 -11.38 -9.66 -25.13
N LYS A 225 -10.67 -10.03 -26.19
CA LYS A 225 -11.25 -10.60 -27.42
C LYS A 225 -11.85 -12.01 -27.22
N ASP A 226 -11.34 -12.73 -26.21
CA ASP A 226 -11.72 -14.13 -25.91
C ASP A 226 -12.70 -14.21 -24.71
N LEU A 227 -13.08 -13.05 -24.14
CA LEU A 227 -14.11 -12.99 -23.10
C LEU A 227 -15.48 -13.32 -23.70
N PRO A 228 -16.30 -14.15 -23.03
CA PRO A 228 -17.68 -14.40 -23.42
C PRO A 228 -18.42 -13.07 -23.58
N ASP A 229 -19.16 -12.94 -24.68
CA ASP A 229 -20.01 -11.77 -24.90
C ASP A 229 -21.26 -11.91 -24.01
N LEU A 230 -21.17 -11.43 -22.77
CA LEU A 230 -22.25 -11.52 -21.76
C LEU A 230 -23.58 -10.93 -22.24
N ASN A 231 -23.57 -10.22 -23.41
CA ASN A 231 -24.78 -9.74 -24.06
C ASN A 231 -25.41 -10.78 -24.98
N LYS A 232 -24.79 -11.96 -25.25
CA LYS A 232 -25.35 -12.98 -26.11
C LYS A 232 -26.21 -14.02 -25.39
N ASP A 233 -25.82 -14.36 -24.13
CA ASP A 233 -26.50 -15.45 -23.41
C ASP A 233 -27.72 -14.98 -22.58
N SER A 234 -27.86 -13.68 -22.31
CA SER A 234 -29.05 -13.11 -21.66
C SER A 234 -30.20 -12.80 -22.62
N LEU A 235 -30.10 -13.16 -23.92
CA LEU A 235 -31.03 -12.78 -24.99
C LEU A 235 -31.84 -13.94 -25.55
N GLN A 236 -31.87 -15.12 -24.91
CA GLN A 236 -32.74 -16.21 -25.42
C GLN A 236 -34.17 -16.22 -24.84
N SER A 237 -34.51 -15.27 -23.96
CA SER A 237 -35.92 -15.07 -23.55
C SER A 237 -36.38 -13.63 -23.78
N ASP A 238 -36.82 -13.27 -24.97
CA ASP A 238 -37.40 -12.00 -25.42
C ASP A 238 -36.59 -11.29 -26.53
N SER A 239 -36.35 -12.02 -27.62
CA SER A 239 -35.53 -11.51 -28.73
C SER A 239 -36.24 -10.49 -29.66
N THR A 240 -37.49 -10.11 -29.40
CA THR A 240 -38.23 -9.17 -30.25
C THR A 240 -38.27 -7.72 -29.73
N LYS A 241 -38.01 -7.47 -28.44
CA LYS A 241 -38.08 -6.10 -27.85
C LYS A 241 -36.76 -5.38 -27.59
N LEU A 242 -35.60 -6.00 -27.83
CA LEU A 242 -34.28 -5.42 -27.43
C LEU A 242 -33.41 -4.95 -28.61
N LYS A 243 -33.78 -5.24 -29.85
CA LYS A 243 -33.05 -4.70 -31.03
C LYS A 243 -33.21 -3.19 -31.20
N ASP A 244 -34.28 -2.60 -30.68
CA ASP A 244 -34.54 -1.16 -30.80
C ASP A 244 -33.84 -0.28 -29.78
N LYS A 245 -33.27 -0.85 -28.70
CA LYS A 245 -32.57 -0.04 -27.67
C LYS A 245 -31.17 0.44 -28.05
N LYS A 246 -30.56 -0.08 -29.12
CA LYS A 246 -29.19 0.34 -29.52
C LYS A 246 -29.13 1.69 -30.25
N ASN A 247 -30.26 2.28 -30.66
CA ASN A 247 -30.28 3.52 -31.43
C ASN A 247 -31.23 4.62 -30.91
N ILE A 248 -31.74 4.50 -29.69
CA ILE A 248 -32.53 5.59 -29.11
C ILE A 248 -31.54 6.74 -28.77
N LYS A 249 -31.53 7.74 -29.62
CA LYS A 249 -30.81 9.00 -29.32
C LYS A 249 -31.49 9.64 -28.11
N LEU A 250 -30.81 9.60 -26.96
CA LEU A 250 -31.27 10.27 -25.76
C LEU A 250 -31.62 11.72 -26.05
N THR A 251 -32.75 12.18 -25.58
CA THR A 251 -33.15 13.59 -25.62
C THR A 251 -32.15 14.48 -24.90
N LYS A 252 -32.18 15.77 -25.14
CA LYS A 252 -31.33 16.74 -24.45
C LYS A 252 -31.56 16.70 -22.90
N ALA A 253 -32.81 16.48 -22.48
CA ALA A 253 -33.20 16.34 -21.07
C ALA A 253 -32.60 15.08 -20.44
N GLU A 254 -32.73 13.91 -21.11
CA GLU A 254 -32.17 12.63 -20.63
C GLU A 254 -30.63 12.68 -20.55
N ARG A 255 -29.94 13.31 -21.53
CA ARG A 255 -28.49 13.51 -21.48
C ARG A 255 -28.08 14.38 -20.28
N LYS A 256 -28.87 15.44 -20.00
CA LYS A 256 -28.64 16.33 -18.84
C LYS A 256 -28.85 15.57 -17.53
N ALA A 257 -29.93 14.78 -17.42
CA ALA A 257 -30.22 13.95 -16.26
C ALA A 257 -29.11 12.92 -16.00
N LYS A 258 -28.70 12.14 -17.03
CA LYS A 258 -27.57 11.21 -16.92
C LYS A 258 -26.24 11.88 -16.56
N LYS A 259 -26.00 13.10 -17.04
CA LYS A 259 -24.80 13.87 -16.66
C LYS A 259 -24.83 14.27 -15.19
N LEU A 260 -25.99 14.68 -14.66
CA LEU A 260 -26.18 15.02 -13.27
C LEU A 260 -26.02 13.80 -12.36
N GLU A 261 -26.68 12.69 -12.71
CA GLU A 261 -26.54 11.40 -12.01
C GLU A 261 -25.07 10.93 -11.94
N ARG A 262 -24.36 10.98 -13.08
CA ARG A 262 -22.92 10.64 -13.12
C ARG A 262 -22.09 11.57 -12.24
N LYS A 263 -22.41 12.89 -12.22
CA LYS A 263 -21.69 13.83 -11.34
C LYS A 263 -21.96 13.52 -9.87
N ALA A 264 -23.20 13.23 -9.49
CA ALA A 264 -23.57 12.86 -8.12
C ALA A 264 -22.87 11.57 -7.69
N LYS A 265 -22.90 10.53 -8.55
CA LYS A 265 -22.17 9.27 -8.30
C LYS A 265 -20.66 9.49 -8.16
N ASN A 266 -20.05 10.31 -9.02
CA ASN A 266 -18.61 10.61 -8.92
C ASN A 266 -18.30 11.34 -7.62
N LYS A 267 -19.10 12.36 -7.24
CA LYS A 267 -18.92 13.08 -5.97
C LYS A 267 -19.06 12.14 -4.77
N HIS A 268 -20.04 11.24 -4.78
CA HIS A 268 -20.18 10.21 -3.76
C HIS A 268 -18.96 9.29 -3.71
N ASN A 269 -18.50 8.77 -4.85
CA ASN A 269 -17.32 7.92 -4.95
C ASN A 269 -16.05 8.62 -4.47
N GLU A 270 -15.88 9.90 -4.75
CA GLU A 270 -14.76 10.71 -4.28
C GLU A 270 -14.80 10.91 -2.78
N LYS A 271 -15.95 11.24 -2.20
CA LYS A 271 -16.16 11.44 -0.77
C LYS A 271 -15.86 10.17 0.04
N TYR A 272 -16.37 9.04 -0.37
CA TYR A 272 -16.20 7.76 0.33
C TYR A 272 -14.92 7.01 -0.09
N GLY A 273 -14.24 7.43 -1.16
CA GLY A 273 -13.02 6.81 -1.67
C GLY A 273 -13.28 5.45 -2.32
N PHE A 274 -14.05 5.43 -3.43
CA PHE A 274 -14.43 4.19 -4.11
C PHE A 274 -13.24 3.42 -4.68
N ILE A 275 -13.15 2.13 -4.36
CA ILE A 275 -12.15 1.16 -4.83
C ILE A 275 -12.83 0.27 -5.88
N SER A 276 -12.60 0.58 -7.16
CA SER A 276 -13.35 -0.02 -8.28
C SER A 276 -13.14 -1.52 -8.46
N ASP A 277 -11.95 -2.03 -8.20
CA ASP A 277 -11.58 -3.45 -8.34
C ASP A 277 -12.15 -4.33 -7.22
N LYS A 278 -12.41 -3.73 -6.06
CA LYS A 278 -13.03 -4.41 -4.91
C LYS A 278 -14.53 -4.12 -4.76
N ASN A 279 -15.05 -3.10 -5.46
CA ASN A 279 -16.41 -2.57 -5.29
C ASN A 279 -16.70 -2.17 -3.83
N GLU A 280 -15.73 -1.58 -3.16
CA GLU A 280 -15.77 -1.15 -1.77
C GLU A 280 -15.43 0.33 -1.65
N TYR A 281 -15.68 0.92 -0.47
CA TYR A 281 -15.26 2.27 -0.14
C TYR A 281 -14.09 2.25 0.86
N THR A 282 -13.19 3.20 0.72
CA THR A 282 -12.06 3.38 1.64
C THR A 282 -12.53 3.76 3.04
N ARG A 283 -13.64 4.53 3.12
CA ARG A 283 -14.21 5.06 4.36
C ARG A 283 -15.68 4.68 4.46
N ASN A 284 -16.09 4.20 5.62
CA ASN A 284 -17.46 3.85 5.95
C ASN A 284 -17.77 4.33 7.37
N LEU A 285 -18.98 4.86 7.57
CA LEU A 285 -19.56 5.10 8.88
C LEU A 285 -20.78 4.22 9.01
N ASP A 286 -20.79 3.37 10.01
CA ASP A 286 -21.88 2.48 10.37
C ASP A 286 -22.21 2.69 11.86
N PHE A 287 -23.36 2.17 12.33
CA PHE A 287 -23.75 2.20 13.72
C PHE A 287 -24.02 0.78 14.18
N VAL A 288 -23.43 0.41 15.31
CA VAL A 288 -23.43 -0.95 15.86
C VAL A 288 -23.90 -0.95 17.32
N GLY A 289 -23.98 -2.16 17.92
CA GLY A 289 -24.55 -2.35 19.25
C GLY A 289 -26.06 -2.56 19.20
N LYS A 290 -26.65 -2.99 20.30
CA LYS A 290 -28.09 -3.38 20.37
C LYS A 290 -29.04 -2.26 19.99
N ASP A 291 -28.69 -1.02 20.33
CA ASP A 291 -29.47 0.20 20.11
C ASP A 291 -28.87 1.13 19.03
N SER A 292 -27.84 0.66 18.31
CA SER A 292 -27.09 1.46 17.33
C SER A 292 -26.51 2.76 17.92
N SER A 293 -26.16 2.78 19.21
CA SER A 293 -25.59 3.94 19.91
C SER A 293 -24.09 4.10 19.68
N VAL A 294 -23.42 3.09 19.13
CA VAL A 294 -21.98 3.05 18.92
C VAL A 294 -21.66 3.33 17.45
N ALA A 295 -20.91 4.39 17.18
CA ALA A 295 -20.44 4.71 15.84
C ALA A 295 -19.24 3.83 15.47
N LEU A 296 -19.25 3.18 14.31
CA LEU A 296 -18.15 2.41 13.73
C LEU A 296 -17.61 3.10 12.49
N LEU A 297 -16.44 3.69 12.61
CA LEU A 297 -15.72 4.36 11.53
C LEU A 297 -14.65 3.42 10.96
N LYS A 298 -14.96 2.72 9.87
CA LYS A 298 -14.02 1.82 9.21
C LYS A 298 -13.24 2.55 8.13
N ILE A 299 -11.90 2.56 8.25
CA ILE A 299 -10.98 3.25 7.33
C ILE A 299 -9.98 2.24 6.78
N ARG A 300 -10.13 1.85 5.51
CA ARG A 300 -9.24 0.89 4.82
C ARG A 300 -7.95 1.50 4.29
N GLY A 301 -7.83 2.82 4.31
CA GLY A 301 -6.63 3.54 3.88
C GLY A 301 -6.85 5.04 3.84
N PHE A 302 -5.82 5.80 4.15
CA PHE A 302 -5.80 7.27 4.07
C PHE A 302 -5.35 7.69 2.68
N SER A 303 -6.19 7.44 1.70
CA SER A 303 -5.85 7.60 0.30
C SER A 303 -6.55 8.81 -0.33
N ARG A 304 -6.42 8.93 -1.62
CA ARG A 304 -6.93 10.01 -2.49
C ARG A 304 -8.39 10.36 -2.21
N TYR A 305 -8.84 11.47 -2.77
CA TYR A 305 -10.19 11.99 -2.77
C TYR A 305 -10.48 12.98 -1.64
N ASP A 306 -11.69 13.48 -1.64
CA ASP A 306 -12.20 14.54 -0.78
C ASP A 306 -12.63 13.93 0.57
N TYR A 307 -11.65 13.70 1.44
CA TYR A 307 -11.88 13.11 2.76
C TYR A 307 -12.53 14.10 3.75
N GLU A 308 -12.34 15.40 3.54
CA GLU A 308 -12.81 16.42 4.47
C GLU A 308 -14.34 16.39 4.56
N ASP A 309 -15.05 16.41 3.40
CA ASP A 309 -16.51 16.26 3.33
C ASP A 309 -17.02 14.98 4.02
N PHE A 310 -16.23 13.89 3.96
CA PHE A 310 -16.63 12.64 4.61
C PHE A 310 -16.58 12.77 6.14
N TYR A 311 -15.45 13.25 6.69
CA TYR A 311 -15.31 13.37 8.14
C TYR A 311 -16.24 14.44 8.71
N ASP A 312 -16.38 15.60 8.04
CA ASP A 312 -17.30 16.66 8.47
C ASP A 312 -18.75 16.16 8.60
N ASP A 313 -19.22 15.41 7.61
CA ASP A 313 -20.57 14.85 7.66
C ASP A 313 -20.68 13.70 8.66
N SER A 314 -19.65 12.85 8.76
CA SER A 314 -19.64 11.73 9.73
C SER A 314 -19.75 12.24 11.17
N PHE A 315 -18.94 13.23 11.55
CA PHE A 315 -18.99 13.76 12.91
C PHE A 315 -20.24 14.58 13.22
N LYS A 316 -20.86 15.23 12.22
CA LYS A 316 -22.22 15.80 12.37
C LYS A 316 -23.26 14.72 12.68
N ILE A 317 -23.21 13.58 11.97
CA ILE A 317 -24.14 12.46 12.21
C ILE A 317 -23.90 11.86 13.60
N ILE A 318 -22.65 11.59 13.97
CA ILE A 318 -22.25 11.06 15.28
C ILE A 318 -22.75 11.99 16.41
N ASP A 319 -22.56 13.30 16.26
CA ASP A 319 -23.06 14.28 17.24
C ASP A 319 -24.59 14.34 17.29
N SER A 320 -25.27 14.32 16.14
CA SER A 320 -26.74 14.39 16.07
C SER A 320 -27.41 13.17 16.70
N LEU A 321 -26.80 11.99 16.56
CA LEU A 321 -27.25 10.73 17.14
C LEU A 321 -26.81 10.53 18.59
N LYS A 322 -25.99 11.47 19.12
CA LYS A 322 -25.45 11.39 20.49
C LYS A 322 -24.78 10.06 20.79
N SER A 323 -23.95 9.59 19.83
CA SER A 323 -23.25 8.31 19.97
C SER A 323 -22.43 8.27 21.26
N GLU A 324 -22.58 7.22 22.05
CA GLU A 324 -21.91 7.06 23.35
C GLU A 324 -20.44 6.73 23.19
N ALA A 325 -20.11 5.94 22.16
CA ALA A 325 -18.75 5.52 21.84
C ALA A 325 -18.47 5.57 20.34
N LEU A 326 -17.18 5.66 20.01
CA LEU A 326 -16.66 5.63 18.64
C LEU A 326 -15.62 4.51 18.51
N ILE A 327 -15.87 3.59 17.59
CA ILE A 327 -14.91 2.56 17.19
C ILE A 327 -14.25 2.99 15.88
N ILE A 328 -12.93 3.05 15.84
CA ILE A 328 -12.15 3.35 14.63
C ILE A 328 -11.45 2.05 14.18
N ASP A 329 -11.90 1.45 13.06
CA ASP A 329 -11.29 0.23 12.52
C ASP A 329 -10.18 0.58 11.54
N LEU A 330 -8.93 0.40 11.98
CA LEU A 330 -7.70 0.60 11.20
C LEU A 330 -7.04 -0.74 10.80
N ARG A 331 -7.69 -1.87 11.03
CA ARG A 331 -7.16 -3.17 10.62
C ARG A 331 -6.99 -3.22 9.10
N ASN A 332 -5.87 -3.75 8.64
CA ASN A 332 -5.47 -3.80 7.22
C ASN A 332 -5.37 -2.43 6.51
N ASN A 333 -5.19 -1.35 7.26
CA ASN A 333 -4.97 -0.01 6.73
C ASN A 333 -3.46 0.29 6.61
N PHE A 334 -2.91 0.19 5.41
CA PHE A 334 -1.48 0.45 5.13
C PHE A 334 -1.08 1.94 5.19
N GLY A 335 -1.94 2.81 5.72
CA GLY A 335 -1.66 4.23 5.86
C GLY A 335 -2.06 5.07 4.66
N GLY A 336 -1.29 6.13 4.40
CA GLY A 336 -1.54 7.07 3.32
C GLY A 336 -1.13 8.50 3.65
N ARG A 337 -2.06 9.45 3.58
CA ARG A 337 -1.79 10.89 3.71
C ARG A 337 -1.75 11.34 5.17
N LEU A 338 -0.67 11.96 5.57
CA LEU A 338 -0.56 12.60 6.90
C LEU A 338 -1.60 13.73 7.11
N ASN A 339 -1.95 14.45 6.06
CA ASN A 339 -2.98 15.51 6.18
C ASN A 339 -4.37 14.94 6.49
N GLU A 340 -4.69 13.75 5.97
CA GLU A 340 -5.96 13.09 6.23
C GLU A 340 -6.05 12.61 7.68
N ILE A 341 -5.00 11.99 8.21
CA ILE A 341 -4.99 11.58 9.62
C ILE A 341 -5.00 12.78 10.58
N ALA A 342 -4.35 13.89 10.21
CA ALA A 342 -4.39 15.11 11.00
C ALA A 342 -5.81 15.71 11.02
N TYR A 343 -6.50 15.70 9.89
CA TYR A 343 -7.89 16.15 9.81
C TYR A 343 -8.83 15.27 10.63
N LEU A 344 -8.69 13.95 10.54
CA LEU A 344 -9.45 13.03 11.39
C LEU A 344 -9.14 13.27 12.88
N TYR A 345 -7.85 13.36 13.24
CA TYR A 345 -7.43 13.54 14.63
C TYR A 345 -7.98 14.83 15.26
N SER A 346 -8.18 15.90 14.46
CA SER A 346 -8.79 17.14 14.94
C SER A 346 -10.24 16.96 15.46
N TYR A 347 -10.92 15.87 15.07
CA TYR A 347 -12.21 15.45 15.62
C TYR A 347 -12.09 14.52 16.84
N LEU A 348 -10.88 14.06 17.17
CA LEU A 348 -10.66 13.06 18.24
C LEU A 348 -9.97 13.65 19.47
N THR A 349 -9.54 14.90 19.41
CA THR A 349 -8.83 15.61 20.50
C THR A 349 -9.54 16.90 20.86
N ASP A 350 -9.29 17.39 22.07
CA ASP A 350 -9.70 18.70 22.56
C ASP A 350 -8.55 19.68 22.77
N LYS A 351 -7.31 19.26 22.43
CA LYS A 351 -6.07 20.02 22.58
C LYS A 351 -5.45 20.34 21.23
N ASN A 352 -4.71 21.45 21.16
CA ASN A 352 -3.83 21.71 20.04
C ASN A 352 -2.80 20.58 19.89
N PHE A 353 -2.44 20.26 18.66
CA PHE A 353 -1.57 19.13 18.38
C PHE A 353 -0.73 19.31 17.11
N ASN A 354 0.36 18.60 17.03
CA ASN A 354 1.07 18.30 15.77
C ASN A 354 1.11 16.79 15.58
N MET A 355 0.86 16.33 14.35
CA MET A 355 0.84 14.88 14.06
C MET A 355 2.22 14.24 14.09
N ILE A 356 3.25 15.00 13.73
CA ILE A 356 4.66 14.61 13.74
C ILE A 356 5.52 15.82 14.14
N ASN A 357 6.69 15.57 14.65
CA ASN A 357 7.73 16.59 14.81
C ASN A 357 8.34 16.98 13.45
N PRO A 358 9.13 18.06 13.36
CA PRO A 358 9.95 18.32 12.18
C PRO A 358 10.84 17.11 11.87
N SER A 359 10.79 16.64 10.63
CA SER A 359 11.40 15.37 10.21
C SER A 359 12.88 15.54 9.87
N GLU A 360 13.74 14.68 10.39
CA GLU A 360 15.15 14.65 10.00
C GLU A 360 15.32 14.21 8.56
N VAL A 361 16.25 14.86 7.86
CA VAL A 361 16.53 14.62 6.44
C VAL A 361 18.03 14.74 6.16
N ASN A 362 18.53 14.01 5.15
CA ASN A 362 19.93 14.11 4.70
C ASN A 362 20.13 15.14 3.58
N THR A 363 19.12 15.94 3.25
CA THR A 363 19.22 16.94 2.19
C THR A 363 18.20 18.07 2.42
N ARG A 364 18.57 19.28 2.01
CA ARG A 364 17.62 20.42 1.99
C ARG A 364 16.57 20.30 0.87
N PHE A 365 16.72 19.36 -0.05
CA PHE A 365 15.91 19.24 -1.25
C PHE A 365 15.26 17.85 -1.40
N PRO A 366 14.51 17.36 -0.40
CA PRO A 366 13.94 16.01 -0.44
C PRO A 366 12.91 15.83 -1.55
N MET A 367 12.11 16.87 -1.86
CA MET A 367 11.13 16.84 -2.94
C MET A 367 11.82 16.74 -4.31
N ILE A 368 12.84 17.58 -4.56
CA ILE A 368 13.63 17.52 -5.80
C ILE A 368 14.34 16.18 -5.92
N LYS A 369 14.95 15.70 -4.84
CA LYS A 369 15.68 14.42 -4.82
C LYS A 369 14.77 13.23 -5.14
N SER A 370 13.54 13.28 -4.67
CA SER A 370 12.49 12.30 -5.03
C SER A 370 12.15 12.37 -6.52
N PHE A 371 11.88 13.58 -7.04
CA PHE A 371 11.57 13.81 -8.46
C PHE A 371 12.72 13.42 -9.39
N MET A 372 13.98 13.67 -9.00
CA MET A 372 15.19 13.38 -9.76
C MET A 372 15.68 11.93 -9.60
N SER A 373 14.82 11.00 -9.17
CA SER A 373 15.10 9.56 -9.19
C SER A 373 15.55 9.12 -10.59
N ASN A 374 16.50 8.19 -10.69
CA ASN A 374 16.99 7.74 -12.00
C ASN A 374 15.93 6.97 -12.81
N THR A 375 14.86 6.52 -12.14
CA THR A 375 13.66 5.91 -12.76
C THR A 375 12.71 6.92 -13.40
N THR A 376 12.83 8.22 -13.09
CA THR A 376 12.01 9.26 -13.71
C THR A 376 12.41 9.44 -15.16
N PRO A 377 11.49 9.34 -16.14
CA PRO A 377 11.82 9.47 -17.56
C PRO A 377 12.47 10.83 -17.87
N THR A 378 13.49 10.82 -18.75
CA THR A 378 14.25 12.02 -19.11
C THR A 378 13.36 13.16 -19.62
N GLY A 379 12.37 12.86 -20.45
CA GLY A 379 11.41 13.87 -20.93
C GLY A 379 10.61 14.53 -19.79
N VAL A 380 10.24 13.76 -18.75
CA VAL A 380 9.58 14.29 -17.56
C VAL A 380 10.53 15.16 -16.74
N LYS A 381 11.82 14.78 -16.64
CA LYS A 381 12.83 15.60 -15.96
C LYS A 381 13.05 16.93 -16.68
N ILE A 382 13.14 16.91 -18.04
CA ILE A 382 13.30 18.11 -18.84
C ILE A 382 12.10 19.05 -18.67
N LEU A 383 10.88 18.53 -18.78
CA LEU A 383 9.67 19.34 -18.54
C LEU A 383 9.59 19.82 -17.08
N GLY A 384 9.93 18.96 -16.14
CA GLY A 384 9.95 19.27 -14.72
C GLY A 384 11.02 20.28 -14.34
N SER A 385 12.13 20.40 -15.10
CA SER A 385 13.19 21.37 -14.81
C SER A 385 12.68 22.83 -14.78
N LEU A 386 11.62 23.13 -15.51
CA LEU A 386 10.98 24.45 -15.50
C LEU A 386 10.36 24.81 -14.13
N VAL A 387 9.94 23.80 -13.36
CA VAL A 387 9.33 23.97 -12.02
C VAL A 387 10.30 23.68 -10.87
N VAL A 388 11.50 23.17 -11.17
CA VAL A 388 12.55 22.88 -10.16
C VAL A 388 12.88 24.11 -9.31
N PRO A 389 13.02 25.36 -9.83
CA PRO A 389 13.28 26.52 -8.98
C PRO A 389 12.19 26.75 -7.93
N VAL A 390 10.91 26.54 -8.28
CA VAL A 390 9.79 26.67 -7.34
C VAL A 390 9.89 25.60 -6.25
N PHE A 391 10.12 24.34 -6.62
CA PHE A 391 10.30 23.24 -5.66
C PHE A 391 11.55 23.44 -4.78
N ALA A 392 12.66 23.97 -5.34
CA ALA A 392 13.85 24.28 -4.58
C ALA A 392 13.56 25.36 -3.51
N THR A 393 12.86 26.43 -3.88
CA THR A 393 12.45 27.48 -2.94
C THR A 393 11.57 26.90 -1.84
N LEU A 394 10.56 26.08 -2.20
CA LEU A 394 9.69 25.42 -1.22
C LEU A 394 10.46 24.47 -0.29
N ASP A 395 11.40 23.69 -0.82
CA ASP A 395 12.24 22.79 -0.04
C ASP A 395 13.12 23.59 0.94
N VAL A 396 13.74 24.69 0.49
CA VAL A 396 14.57 25.56 1.36
C VAL A 396 13.73 26.21 2.46
N LEU A 397 12.55 26.77 2.14
CA LEU A 397 11.65 27.40 3.12
C LEU A 397 11.14 26.42 4.19
N LYS A 398 11.04 25.13 3.85
CA LYS A 398 10.62 24.08 4.77
C LYS A 398 11.78 23.45 5.52
N SER A 399 13.02 23.65 5.08
CA SER A 399 14.20 23.04 5.69
C SER A 399 14.86 24.01 6.68
N THR A 400 15.23 23.50 7.85
CA THR A 400 15.98 24.20 8.87
C THR A 400 17.17 23.37 9.30
N LYS A 401 18.28 24.01 9.69
CA LYS A 401 19.42 23.33 10.30
C LYS A 401 19.47 23.71 11.79
N LYS A 402 19.50 22.69 12.65
CA LYS A 402 19.62 22.85 14.11
C LYS A 402 20.64 21.83 14.61
N ASP A 403 21.60 22.27 15.41
CA ASP A 403 22.63 21.40 16.04
C ASP A 403 23.37 20.48 15.05
N GLY A 404 23.67 21.01 13.85
CA GLY A 404 24.33 20.24 12.79
C GLY A 404 23.40 19.41 11.92
N GLN A 405 22.19 19.08 12.40
CA GLN A 405 21.21 18.22 11.74
C GLN A 405 20.24 19.04 10.88
N LEU A 406 19.77 18.46 9.74
CA LEU A 406 18.75 19.05 8.88
C LEU A 406 17.37 18.51 9.24
N TYR A 407 16.40 19.43 9.33
CA TYR A 407 14.99 19.11 9.57
C TYR A 407 14.11 19.67 8.46
N TYR A 408 13.08 18.93 8.10
CA TYR A 408 12.07 19.32 7.11
C TYR A 408 10.69 19.40 7.74
N ARG A 409 10.01 20.53 7.53
CA ARG A 409 8.68 20.81 8.09
C ARG A 409 7.59 20.42 7.11
N PHE A 410 6.91 19.29 7.35
CA PHE A 410 5.67 18.95 6.68
C PHE A 410 4.50 19.82 7.20
N LYS A 411 3.38 19.85 6.46
CA LYS A 411 2.16 20.52 6.97
C LYS A 411 1.72 19.90 8.30
N SER A 412 1.85 18.59 8.44
CA SER A 412 1.48 17.81 9.63
C SER A 412 2.42 18.00 10.83
N SER A 413 3.56 18.70 10.67
CA SER A 413 4.43 19.09 11.79
C SER A 413 4.14 20.51 12.31
N LYS A 414 3.11 21.16 11.77
CA LYS A 414 2.61 22.43 12.32
C LYS A 414 1.54 22.13 13.35
N GLU A 415 1.43 23.01 14.32
CA GLU A 415 0.34 22.99 15.27
C GLU A 415 -1.01 23.15 14.55
N GLN A 416 -1.99 22.39 14.98
CA GLN A 416 -3.35 22.34 14.46
C GLN A 416 -4.33 22.38 15.63
N GLU A 417 -5.53 22.89 15.38
CA GLU A 417 -6.58 23.06 16.39
C GLU A 417 -7.61 21.93 16.29
N PRO A 418 -8.26 21.57 17.40
CA PRO A 418 -9.42 20.67 17.39
C PRO A 418 -10.56 21.26 16.58
N LYS A 419 -11.40 20.39 16.00
CA LYS A 419 -12.66 20.80 15.39
C LYS A 419 -13.72 21.08 16.46
N PRO A 420 -14.68 22.01 16.19
CA PRO A 420 -15.76 22.32 17.14
C PRO A 420 -16.62 21.09 17.52
N LEU A 421 -16.86 20.18 16.56
CA LEU A 421 -17.62 18.94 16.78
C LEU A 421 -16.70 17.77 17.13
N ASN A 422 -15.64 18.00 17.92
CA ASN A 422 -14.76 16.91 18.35
C ASN A 422 -15.50 15.96 19.30
N PHE A 423 -15.29 14.66 19.10
CA PHE A 423 -15.93 13.60 19.85
C PHE A 423 -15.38 13.54 21.28
N LYS A 424 -16.28 13.55 22.28
CA LYS A 424 -15.92 13.56 23.71
C LYS A 424 -16.06 12.19 24.38
N GLY A 425 -16.84 11.28 23.78
CA GLY A 425 -17.10 9.95 24.32
C GLY A 425 -15.89 9.02 24.31
N LYS A 426 -16.11 7.77 24.68
CA LYS A 426 -15.09 6.70 24.71
C LYS A 426 -14.68 6.33 23.27
N ILE A 427 -13.39 6.19 23.01
CA ILE A 427 -12.87 5.78 21.69
C ILE A 427 -12.19 4.42 21.84
N TYR A 428 -12.50 3.51 20.90
CA TYR A 428 -11.78 2.28 20.69
C TYR A 428 -11.11 2.29 19.31
N VAL A 429 -9.94 1.68 19.19
CA VAL A 429 -9.23 1.54 17.92
C VAL A 429 -8.91 0.09 17.68
N LEU A 430 -9.44 -0.48 16.59
CA LEU A 430 -9.11 -1.83 16.16
C LEU A 430 -7.87 -1.78 15.28
N ILE A 431 -6.82 -2.51 15.66
CA ILE A 431 -5.52 -2.52 14.99
C ILE A 431 -5.03 -3.94 14.71
N ASN A 432 -4.17 -4.08 13.70
CA ASN A 432 -3.42 -5.32 13.44
C ASN A 432 -2.07 -5.03 12.78
N GLY A 433 -1.27 -6.06 12.51
CA GLY A 433 0.04 -5.92 11.89
C GLY A 433 0.06 -5.21 10.52
N ASN A 434 -1.07 -5.08 9.84
CA ASN A 434 -1.20 -4.26 8.62
C ASN A 434 -1.65 -2.81 8.90
N SER A 435 -1.90 -2.41 10.15
CA SER A 435 -2.06 -1.01 10.54
C SER A 435 -0.69 -0.35 10.48
N PHE A 436 -0.37 0.28 9.34
CA PHE A 436 0.99 0.68 9.00
C PHE A 436 1.08 2.15 8.55
N SER A 437 2.26 2.77 8.66
CA SER A 437 2.52 4.13 8.18
C SER A 437 1.59 5.17 8.84
N ALA A 438 0.78 5.91 8.07
CA ALA A 438 -0.15 6.91 8.62
C ALA A 438 -1.13 6.31 9.66
N SER A 439 -1.50 5.03 9.54
CA SER A 439 -2.33 4.35 10.57
C SER A 439 -1.57 4.23 11.89
N SER A 440 -0.28 3.85 11.86
CA SER A 440 0.54 3.80 13.08
C SER A 440 0.75 5.20 13.67
N VAL A 441 1.00 6.23 12.83
CA VAL A 441 1.14 7.62 13.30
C VAL A 441 -0.13 8.10 14.01
N LEU A 442 -1.31 7.82 13.47
CA LEU A 442 -2.59 8.13 14.12
C LEU A 442 -2.75 7.35 15.44
N SER A 443 -2.41 6.06 15.41
CA SER A 443 -2.45 5.20 16.62
C SER A 443 -1.51 5.70 17.70
N THR A 444 -0.27 6.11 17.35
CA THR A 444 0.68 6.70 18.28
C THR A 444 0.13 7.98 18.94
N GLN A 445 -0.50 8.86 18.14
CA GLN A 445 -1.12 10.08 18.67
C GLN A 445 -2.24 9.78 19.68
N LEU A 446 -3.13 8.83 19.34
CA LEU A 446 -4.23 8.44 20.21
C LEU A 446 -3.73 7.72 21.48
N LYS A 447 -2.73 6.84 21.35
CA LYS A 447 -2.14 6.09 22.47
C LYS A 447 -1.35 7.02 23.39
N GLY A 448 -0.51 7.89 22.84
CA GLY A 448 0.33 8.83 23.58
C GLY A 448 -0.48 9.86 24.36
N ASN A 449 -1.65 10.27 23.87
CA ASN A 449 -2.59 11.13 24.57
C ASN A 449 -3.60 10.35 25.46
N GLN A 450 -3.47 9.04 25.58
CA GLN A 450 -4.41 8.18 26.33
C GLN A 450 -5.89 8.41 25.92
N ARG A 451 -6.10 8.68 24.62
CA ARG A 451 -7.42 9.09 24.11
C ARG A 451 -8.29 7.91 23.70
N ALA A 452 -7.71 6.73 23.50
CA ALA A 452 -8.41 5.55 23.01
C ALA A 452 -7.92 4.27 23.67
N THR A 453 -8.79 3.27 23.75
CA THR A 453 -8.45 1.88 24.06
C THR A 453 -8.18 1.12 22.77
N PHE A 454 -7.05 0.43 22.70
CA PHE A 454 -6.61 -0.30 21.53
C PHE A 454 -6.88 -1.80 21.67
N VAL A 455 -7.51 -2.39 20.65
CA VAL A 455 -7.88 -3.82 20.62
C VAL A 455 -7.36 -4.47 19.34
N GLY A 456 -6.80 -5.66 19.46
CA GLY A 456 -6.28 -6.44 18.33
C GLY A 456 -4.83 -6.86 18.46
N GLU A 457 -4.01 -6.61 17.44
CA GLU A 457 -2.57 -6.93 17.40
C GLU A 457 -1.71 -5.66 17.33
N GLU A 458 -0.44 -5.76 17.73
CA GLU A 458 0.56 -4.70 17.53
C GLU A 458 0.54 -4.15 16.10
N THR A 459 0.57 -2.81 15.93
CA THR A 459 0.65 -2.18 14.60
C THR A 459 1.95 -2.51 13.89
N GLY A 460 1.92 -2.60 12.55
CA GLY A 460 3.11 -2.92 11.75
C GLY A 460 4.12 -1.79 11.61
N GLY A 461 3.74 -0.55 11.89
CA GLY A 461 4.65 0.61 11.88
C GLY A 461 5.10 0.98 13.28
N ALA A 462 6.37 1.41 13.42
CA ALA A 462 6.96 1.76 14.71
C ALA A 462 6.25 2.93 15.41
N TYR A 463 6.17 2.85 16.73
CA TYR A 463 5.58 3.87 17.59
C TYR A 463 6.34 5.20 17.51
N ASN A 464 7.68 5.14 17.57
CA ASN A 464 8.53 6.33 17.69
C ASN A 464 8.73 7.08 16.38
N GLY A 465 8.31 6.51 15.26
CA GLY A 465 8.43 7.12 13.95
C GLY A 465 8.97 6.14 12.90
N THR A 466 9.02 6.57 11.66
CA THR A 466 9.42 5.75 10.50
C THR A 466 10.06 6.61 9.42
N VAL A 467 10.95 6.03 8.61
CA VAL A 467 11.58 6.75 7.48
C VAL A 467 10.71 6.68 6.23
N ALA A 468 10.03 7.79 5.92
CA ALA A 468 9.02 7.89 4.87
C ALA A 468 8.95 9.31 4.24
N GLY A 469 7.74 9.79 3.92
CA GLY A 469 7.44 11.15 3.44
C GLY A 469 7.76 11.34 1.97
N TYR A 470 9.02 11.53 1.61
CA TYR A 470 9.53 11.53 0.25
C TYR A 470 10.35 10.27 -0.01
N TYR A 471 10.42 9.84 -1.26
CA TYR A 471 11.14 8.61 -1.62
C TYR A 471 12.01 8.83 -2.83
N LYS A 472 13.24 8.31 -2.78
CA LYS A 472 14.07 8.14 -3.95
C LYS A 472 13.94 6.70 -4.42
N THR A 473 13.59 6.51 -5.69
CA THR A 473 13.68 5.20 -6.33
C THR A 473 14.96 5.14 -7.14
N TYR A 474 15.83 4.22 -6.80
CA TYR A 474 17.09 3.99 -7.49
C TYR A 474 17.05 2.66 -8.24
N GLU A 475 17.21 2.71 -9.55
CA GLU A 475 17.35 1.52 -10.42
C GLU A 475 18.84 1.22 -10.61
N MET A 476 19.24 0.00 -10.28
CA MET A 476 20.63 -0.44 -10.37
C MET A 476 21.10 -0.52 -11.82
N PRO A 477 22.37 -0.22 -12.09
CA PRO A 477 22.87 -0.08 -13.45
C PRO A 477 22.85 -1.41 -14.24
N ASN A 478 23.11 -2.53 -13.60
CA ASN A 478 23.27 -3.81 -14.27
C ASN A 478 21.96 -4.63 -14.23
N THR A 479 21.51 -5.03 -13.07
CA THR A 479 20.33 -5.90 -12.88
C THR A 479 18.99 -5.21 -13.06
N LYS A 480 18.94 -3.87 -13.04
CA LYS A 480 17.70 -3.07 -13.05
C LYS A 480 16.77 -3.34 -11.86
N VAL A 481 17.26 -3.98 -10.82
CA VAL A 481 16.55 -4.06 -9.54
C VAL A 481 16.40 -2.65 -8.98
N ARG A 482 15.25 -2.36 -8.38
CA ARG A 482 14.93 -1.02 -7.87
C ARG A 482 14.87 -1.04 -6.36
N ALA A 483 15.55 -0.06 -5.76
CA ALA A 483 15.47 0.24 -4.35
C ALA A 483 14.64 1.52 -4.14
N ARG A 484 13.61 1.45 -3.31
CA ARG A 484 12.83 2.59 -2.85
C ARG A 484 13.30 2.96 -1.45
N ILE A 485 13.84 4.16 -1.30
CA ILE A 485 14.51 4.65 -0.08
C ILE A 485 13.74 5.87 0.43
N GLY A 486 13.34 5.85 1.69
CA GLY A 486 12.72 7.01 2.36
C GLY A 486 13.75 8.12 2.59
N LEU A 487 13.30 9.38 2.49
CA LEU A 487 14.17 10.58 2.57
C LEU A 487 13.94 11.42 3.82
N ALA A 488 12.93 11.12 4.63
CA ALA A 488 12.62 11.86 5.85
C ALA A 488 12.24 10.90 6.98
N HIS A 489 12.78 11.12 8.17
CA HIS A 489 12.34 10.42 9.38
C HIS A 489 11.13 11.17 9.95
N LEU A 490 9.96 10.57 9.81
CA LEU A 490 8.71 11.08 10.37
C LEU A 490 8.71 10.78 11.87
N ASP A 491 9.17 11.74 12.65
CA ASP A 491 9.38 11.61 14.09
C ASP A 491 8.06 11.80 14.85
N ALA A 492 7.67 10.82 15.68
CA ALA A 492 6.45 10.90 16.49
C ALA A 492 6.62 11.86 17.67
N PRO A 493 5.59 12.65 18.05
CA PRO A 493 5.65 13.52 19.22
C PRO A 493 5.76 12.75 20.54
N PHE A 494 5.25 11.54 20.60
CA PHE A 494 5.33 10.64 21.74
C PHE A 494 6.35 9.54 21.51
N LYS A 495 7.02 9.12 22.58
CA LYS A 495 8.07 8.11 22.53
C LYS A 495 7.83 7.01 23.56
N VAL A 496 8.23 5.80 23.20
CA VAL A 496 8.26 4.63 24.09
C VAL A 496 9.64 3.99 24.08
N THR A 497 9.96 3.28 25.14
CA THR A 497 11.18 2.48 25.26
C THR A 497 10.79 1.05 25.60
N PRO A 498 11.33 0.04 24.88
CA PRO A 498 12.34 0.13 23.81
C PRO A 498 11.75 0.65 22.48
N ASP A 499 12.61 1.25 21.64
CA ASP A 499 12.26 1.66 20.28
C ASP A 499 12.19 0.46 19.33
N GLY A 500 11.55 0.63 18.17
CA GLY A 500 11.48 -0.38 17.11
C GLY A 500 10.28 -1.33 17.20
N TYR A 501 9.32 -1.04 18.06
CA TYR A 501 8.04 -1.74 18.15
C TYR A 501 6.89 -0.83 17.74
N GLY A 502 5.75 -1.42 17.36
CA GLY A 502 4.53 -0.70 17.00
C GLY A 502 3.73 -0.23 18.21
N VAL A 503 2.51 0.22 17.95
CA VAL A 503 1.54 0.48 19.01
C VAL A 503 1.00 -0.86 19.50
N THR A 504 1.32 -1.22 20.74
CA THR A 504 0.80 -2.42 21.39
C THR A 504 -0.67 -2.19 21.79
N PRO A 505 -1.58 -3.12 21.50
CA PRO A 505 -2.96 -3.02 21.96
C PRO A 505 -3.05 -3.07 23.50
N ASP A 506 -4.11 -2.51 24.05
CA ASP A 506 -4.45 -2.67 25.47
C ASP A 506 -5.05 -4.04 25.74
N ILE A 507 -5.79 -4.55 24.74
CA ILE A 507 -6.42 -5.87 24.73
C ILE A 507 -5.95 -6.60 23.48
N GLU A 508 -5.13 -7.62 23.68
CA GLU A 508 -4.65 -8.44 22.57
C GLU A 508 -5.69 -9.48 22.19
N ILE A 509 -6.16 -9.39 20.95
CA ILE A 509 -7.10 -10.35 20.34
C ILE A 509 -6.63 -10.67 18.94
N ILE A 510 -6.27 -11.93 18.73
CA ILE A 510 -5.85 -12.44 17.42
C ILE A 510 -6.97 -13.33 16.89
N PRO A 511 -7.67 -12.95 15.81
CA PRO A 511 -8.71 -13.79 15.22
C PRO A 511 -8.18 -15.15 14.83
N THR A 512 -8.98 -16.18 15.06
CA THR A 512 -8.71 -17.56 14.66
C THR A 512 -9.37 -17.91 13.33
N TYR A 513 -8.96 -19.02 12.73
CA TYR A 513 -9.65 -19.56 11.56
C TYR A 513 -11.11 -19.92 11.87
N LYS A 514 -11.38 -20.41 13.09
CA LYS A 514 -12.74 -20.73 13.55
C LYS A 514 -13.64 -19.47 13.61
N ASP A 515 -13.09 -18.35 14.01
CA ASP A 515 -13.82 -17.08 14.01
C ASP A 515 -14.22 -16.68 12.58
N ARG A 516 -13.32 -16.84 11.62
CA ARG A 516 -13.61 -16.59 10.20
C ARG A 516 -14.69 -17.49 9.64
N LEU A 517 -14.65 -18.81 9.97
CA LEU A 517 -15.68 -19.76 9.55
C LEU A 517 -17.08 -19.40 10.08
N ASN A 518 -17.13 -18.90 11.30
CA ASN A 518 -18.38 -18.53 11.95
C ASN A 518 -18.81 -17.07 11.68
N ASN A 519 -18.07 -16.33 10.86
CA ASN A 519 -18.26 -14.89 10.62
C ASN A 519 -18.25 -14.05 11.90
N ILE A 520 -17.42 -14.45 12.88
CA ILE A 520 -17.20 -13.74 14.13
C ILE A 520 -16.09 -12.71 13.94
N ASP A 521 -16.31 -11.50 14.45
CA ASP A 521 -15.31 -10.44 14.59
C ASP A 521 -14.97 -10.27 16.08
N PRO A 522 -14.01 -11.07 16.62
CA PRO A 522 -13.79 -11.14 18.06
C PRO A 522 -13.31 -9.82 18.66
N GLU A 523 -12.57 -9.01 17.91
CA GLU A 523 -12.14 -7.69 18.37
C GLU A 523 -13.33 -6.72 18.50
N LEU A 524 -14.25 -6.74 17.54
CA LEU A 524 -15.47 -5.91 17.59
C LEU A 524 -16.43 -6.39 18.67
N GLU A 525 -16.63 -7.71 18.79
CA GLU A 525 -17.49 -8.31 19.82
C GLU A 525 -17.01 -7.93 21.22
N TRP A 526 -15.70 -8.05 21.48
CA TRP A 526 -15.12 -7.66 22.77
C TRP A 526 -15.42 -6.19 23.10
N VAL A 527 -15.26 -5.28 22.12
CA VAL A 527 -15.56 -3.85 22.35
C VAL A 527 -17.03 -3.63 22.70
N LEU A 528 -17.93 -4.33 22.03
CA LEU A 528 -19.36 -4.19 22.31
C LEU A 528 -19.73 -4.74 23.70
N GLU A 529 -19.12 -5.85 24.10
CA GLU A 529 -19.29 -6.43 25.45
C GLU A 529 -18.74 -5.50 26.54
N ASP A 530 -17.53 -4.92 26.35
CA ASP A 530 -16.95 -3.96 27.30
C ASP A 530 -17.83 -2.71 27.46
N LEU A 531 -18.44 -2.24 26.38
CA LEU A 531 -19.38 -1.11 26.42
C LEU A 531 -20.67 -1.46 27.16
N GLU A 532 -21.17 -2.69 27.04
CA GLU A 532 -22.38 -3.15 27.77
C GLU A 532 -22.12 -3.32 29.27
N GLN A 533 -20.95 -3.81 29.65
CA GLN A 533 -20.57 -4.02 31.06
C GLN A 533 -20.25 -2.73 31.80
N ASN A 534 -19.88 -1.68 31.09
CA ASN A 534 -19.49 -0.38 31.66
C ASN A 534 -20.58 0.72 31.45
N LYS A 535 -21.80 0.34 31.10
CA LYS A 535 -22.98 1.23 31.12
C LYS A 535 -23.51 1.39 32.56
#